data_1e18883632a66c6dfe59c477031cfa10
#
_entry.id   1e18883632a66c6dfe59c477031cfa10
#
_cell.length_a   1.000
_cell.length_b   1.000
_cell.length_c   1.000
_cell.angle_alpha   90.00
_cell.angle_beta   90.00
_cell.angle_gamma   90.00
#
_symmetry.space_group_name_H-M   'P 1'
#
loop_
_entity.id
_entity.type
_entity.pdbx_description
1 polymer ?
#
loop_
_entity_poly.entity_id
_entity_poly.type
_entity_poly.pdbx_seq_one_letter_code
_entity_poly.pdbx_strand_id
1 'polypeptide(L)'
;MHLIGEQGVGILLLVVLALQGGAMFACTGRFLQIKPEGQNIVMMENCFNTAILILFIPLIAVSLIIGWYQILDLTHLAIAIPWLIYGLEAIGIALIICGTAMVVFGFLALRNTFQPGGFAPRSQDSLVTWGIYSLVRNPLNAGVLSVTLGLALVVQSLFVIALSIIYLIMVLRVLSIEENQLSEAFAEEYRSYSQKAKRLVPFIY
;
A
#
# COMPACT_ATOMS: atom_id res chain seq x y z
N MET A 1 7.03 23.18 -13.64
CA MET A 1 6.77 22.37 -14.86
C MET A 1 6.90 20.92 -14.46
N HIS A 2 5.87 20.08 -14.63
CA HIS A 2 5.81 18.70 -14.16
C HIS A 2 5.85 17.74 -15.35
N LEU A 3 6.34 16.49 -15.16
CA LEU A 3 6.37 15.43 -16.20
C LEU A 3 4.96 15.12 -16.71
N ILE A 4 4.03 14.95 -15.78
CA ILE A 4 2.59 14.88 -16.04
C ILE A 4 1.94 15.99 -15.21
N GLY A 5 1.12 16.84 -15.84
CA GLY A 5 0.45 17.93 -15.11
C GLY A 5 -0.35 17.40 -13.90
N GLU A 6 -0.66 18.28 -12.94
CA GLU A 6 -1.41 17.95 -11.72
C GLU A 6 -2.68 17.12 -12.02
N GLN A 7 -3.43 17.48 -13.07
CA GLN A 7 -4.60 16.73 -13.51
C GLN A 7 -4.25 15.29 -13.93
N GLY A 8 -3.12 15.09 -14.61
CA GLY A 8 -2.64 13.76 -14.99
C GLY A 8 -2.31 12.90 -13.78
N VAL A 9 -1.70 13.48 -12.75
CA VAL A 9 -1.46 12.79 -11.47
C VAL A 9 -2.77 12.42 -10.80
N GLY A 10 -3.73 13.33 -10.74
CA GLY A 10 -5.05 13.07 -10.17
C GLY A 10 -5.78 11.92 -10.88
N ILE A 11 -5.77 11.91 -12.22
CA ILE A 11 -6.34 10.81 -13.02
C ILE A 11 -5.60 9.48 -12.75
N LEU A 12 -4.26 9.49 -12.69
CA LEU A 12 -3.46 8.31 -12.35
C LEU A 12 -3.89 7.72 -11.01
N LEU A 13 -4.09 8.54 -9.99
CA LEU A 13 -4.53 8.10 -8.67
C LEU A 13 -5.93 7.47 -8.70
N LEU A 14 -6.87 8.01 -9.46
CA LEU A 14 -8.20 7.41 -9.64
C LEU A 14 -8.11 6.04 -10.33
N VAL A 15 -7.25 5.89 -11.33
CA VAL A 15 -6.98 4.61 -11.99
C VAL A 15 -6.38 3.60 -11.00
N VAL A 16 -5.41 4.03 -10.19
CA VAL A 16 -4.82 3.20 -9.12
C VAL A 16 -5.89 2.69 -8.16
N LEU A 17 -6.76 3.57 -7.67
CA LEU A 17 -7.85 3.20 -6.78
C LEU A 17 -8.84 2.21 -7.44
N ALA A 18 -9.18 2.44 -8.71
CA ALA A 18 -10.07 1.55 -9.45
C ALA A 18 -9.45 0.14 -9.62
N LEU A 19 -8.15 0.05 -9.93
CA LEU A 19 -7.44 -1.21 -10.07
C LEU A 19 -7.34 -1.97 -8.74
N GLN A 20 -6.94 -1.29 -7.66
CA GLN A 20 -6.80 -1.90 -6.34
C GLN A 20 -8.14 -2.31 -5.77
N GLY A 21 -9.15 -1.41 -5.82
CA GLY A 21 -10.51 -1.70 -5.38
C GLY A 21 -11.17 -2.81 -6.20
N GLY A 22 -10.97 -2.81 -7.52
CA GLY A 22 -11.45 -3.86 -8.41
C GLY A 22 -10.82 -5.22 -8.13
N ALA A 23 -9.51 -5.28 -7.88
CA ALA A 23 -8.82 -6.51 -7.51
C ALA A 23 -9.32 -7.03 -6.15
N MET A 24 -9.46 -6.16 -5.15
CA MET A 24 -10.01 -6.53 -3.85
C MET A 24 -11.45 -7.05 -3.99
N PHE A 25 -12.31 -6.35 -4.73
CA PHE A 25 -13.69 -6.78 -4.95
C PHE A 25 -13.77 -8.13 -5.67
N ALA A 26 -12.98 -8.33 -6.72
CA ALA A 26 -12.94 -9.59 -7.45
C ALA A 26 -12.52 -10.78 -6.58
N CYS A 27 -11.66 -10.54 -5.57
CA CYS A 27 -11.17 -11.59 -4.67
C CYS A 27 -12.06 -11.81 -3.44
N THR A 28 -12.73 -10.75 -2.95
CA THR A 28 -13.43 -10.79 -1.65
C THR A 28 -14.95 -10.58 -1.75
N GLY A 29 -15.42 -10.13 -2.92
CA GLY A 29 -16.81 -9.69 -3.11
C GLY A 29 -17.18 -8.39 -2.37
N ARG A 30 -16.20 -7.68 -1.81
CA ARG A 30 -16.41 -6.47 -1.00
C ARG A 30 -15.36 -5.42 -1.31
N PHE A 31 -15.76 -4.14 -1.33
CA PHE A 31 -14.84 -3.01 -1.47
C PHE A 31 -14.22 -2.56 -0.14
N LEU A 32 -14.76 -3.03 0.97
CA LEU A 32 -14.31 -2.68 2.32
C LEU A 32 -14.39 -3.90 3.22
N GLN A 33 -13.32 -4.17 3.94
CA GLN A 33 -13.28 -5.20 4.96
C GLN A 33 -12.70 -4.60 6.25
N ILE A 34 -13.55 -3.89 7.00
CA ILE A 34 -13.22 -3.48 8.36
C ILE A 34 -13.85 -4.49 9.31
N LYS A 35 -13.04 -5.24 10.05
CA LYS A 35 -13.52 -6.02 11.18
C LYS A 35 -13.08 -5.34 12.47
N PRO A 36 -14.01 -5.03 13.38
CA PRO A 36 -13.69 -4.37 14.66
C PRO A 36 -13.08 -5.32 15.71
N GLU A 37 -12.85 -6.58 15.37
CA GLU A 37 -12.32 -7.60 16.28
C GLU A 37 -10.82 -7.77 16.06
N GLY A 38 -10.01 -7.65 17.09
CA GLY A 38 -8.55 -7.84 17.02
C GLY A 38 -7.80 -6.99 18.04
N GLN A 39 -6.46 -7.09 18.01
CA GLN A 39 -5.62 -6.21 18.82
C GLN A 39 -5.78 -4.75 18.36
N ASN A 40 -5.76 -3.81 19.30
CA ASN A 40 -5.97 -2.38 19.01
C ASN A 40 -5.07 -1.84 17.88
N ILE A 41 -3.80 -2.29 17.82
CA ILE A 41 -2.86 -1.83 16.80
C ILE A 41 -3.26 -2.30 15.39
N VAL A 42 -3.79 -3.51 15.26
CA VAL A 42 -4.28 -4.06 13.98
C VAL A 42 -5.52 -3.32 13.52
N MET A 43 -6.43 -3.02 14.44
CA MET A 43 -7.61 -2.22 14.14
C MET A 43 -7.24 -0.80 13.71
N MET A 44 -6.28 -0.18 14.37
CA MET A 44 -5.77 1.15 14.01
C MET A 44 -5.13 1.13 12.62
N GLU A 45 -4.32 0.13 12.29
CA GLU A 45 -3.70 -0.01 10.97
C GLU A 45 -4.77 -0.20 9.88
N ASN A 46 -5.73 -1.07 10.08
CA ASN A 46 -6.83 -1.29 9.14
C ASN A 46 -7.67 -0.03 8.91
N CYS A 47 -7.99 0.73 9.99
CA CYS A 47 -8.68 2.00 9.88
C CYS A 47 -7.85 3.04 9.13
N PHE A 48 -6.56 3.12 9.42
CA PHE A 48 -5.64 4.06 8.78
C PHE A 48 -5.46 3.74 7.29
N ASN A 49 -5.26 2.47 6.95
CA ASN A 49 -5.18 2.02 5.56
C ASN A 49 -6.48 2.33 4.79
N THR A 50 -7.62 2.07 5.40
CA THR A 50 -8.92 2.41 4.84
C THR A 50 -9.07 3.91 4.63
N ALA A 51 -8.64 4.73 5.59
CA ALA A 51 -8.68 6.20 5.47
C ALA A 51 -7.75 6.69 4.34
N ILE A 52 -6.56 6.11 4.18
CA ILE A 52 -5.67 6.41 3.05
C ILE A 52 -6.39 6.15 1.73
N LEU A 53 -6.98 4.96 1.55
CA LEU A 53 -7.58 4.54 0.28
C LEU A 53 -8.90 5.25 -0.05
N ILE A 54 -9.75 5.51 0.96
CA ILE A 54 -11.11 6.02 0.74
C ILE A 54 -11.22 7.54 0.93
N LEU A 55 -10.37 8.12 1.75
CA LEU A 55 -10.44 9.55 2.05
C LEU A 55 -9.24 10.32 1.48
N PHE A 56 -8.00 9.96 1.87
CA PHE A 56 -6.84 10.78 1.52
C PHE A 56 -6.48 10.72 0.04
N ILE A 57 -6.36 9.54 -0.57
CA ILE A 57 -6.00 9.43 -1.99
C ILE A 57 -7.11 10.03 -2.89
N PRO A 58 -8.41 9.75 -2.71
CA PRO A 58 -9.44 10.41 -3.49
C PRO A 58 -9.49 11.93 -3.32
N LEU A 59 -9.32 12.44 -2.09
CA LEU A 59 -9.29 13.87 -1.83
C LEU A 59 -8.13 14.55 -2.56
N ILE A 60 -6.92 13.97 -2.47
CA ILE A 60 -5.75 14.46 -3.20
C ILE A 60 -5.98 14.39 -4.71
N ALA A 61 -6.50 13.27 -5.23
CA ALA A 61 -6.76 13.10 -6.65
C ALA A 61 -7.75 14.14 -7.19
N VAL A 62 -8.85 14.35 -6.50
CA VAL A 62 -9.85 15.36 -6.89
C VAL A 62 -9.27 16.76 -6.78
N SER A 63 -8.56 17.10 -5.70
CA SER A 63 -7.96 18.43 -5.53
C SER A 63 -6.91 18.75 -6.61
N LEU A 64 -6.14 17.75 -7.06
CA LEU A 64 -5.23 17.90 -8.20
C LEU A 64 -5.97 18.13 -9.53
N ILE A 65 -7.08 17.40 -9.76
CA ILE A 65 -7.87 17.55 -10.99
C ILE A 65 -8.51 18.93 -11.10
N ILE A 66 -9.04 19.47 -9.98
CA ILE A 66 -9.70 20.78 -9.96
C ILE A 66 -8.73 21.95 -9.70
N GLY A 67 -7.43 21.68 -9.52
CA GLY A 67 -6.39 22.70 -9.30
C GLY A 67 -6.38 23.32 -7.90
N TRP A 68 -6.99 22.67 -6.90
CA TRP A 68 -7.05 23.16 -5.51
C TRP A 68 -5.97 22.58 -4.60
N TYR A 69 -5.16 21.66 -5.09
CA TYR A 69 -4.17 20.96 -4.28
C TYR A 69 -3.21 21.92 -3.57
N GLN A 70 -2.66 22.90 -4.29
CA GLN A 70 -1.70 23.88 -3.73
C GLN A 70 -2.31 24.76 -2.64
N ILE A 71 -3.62 24.94 -2.62
CA ILE A 71 -4.33 25.68 -1.57
C ILE A 71 -4.54 24.81 -0.34
N LEU A 72 -4.73 23.51 -0.52
CA LEU A 72 -4.99 22.55 0.57
C LEU A 72 -3.70 22.06 1.22
N ASP A 73 -2.61 21.94 0.46
CA ASP A 73 -1.33 21.45 0.98
C ASP A 73 -0.41 22.61 1.40
N LEU A 74 -0.54 23.01 2.66
CA LEU A 74 0.32 24.02 3.29
C LEU A 74 1.75 23.53 3.56
N THR A 75 2.02 22.24 3.32
CA THR A 75 3.31 21.58 3.59
C THR A 75 4.08 21.26 2.32
N HIS A 76 3.67 21.84 1.18
CA HIS A 76 4.31 21.65 -0.09
C HIS A 76 5.77 22.15 -0.09
N LEU A 77 6.68 21.29 -0.58
CA LEU A 77 8.10 21.62 -0.70
C LEU A 77 8.35 22.41 -1.97
N ALA A 78 8.70 23.69 -1.82
CA ALA A 78 9.10 24.54 -2.95
C ALA A 78 10.52 24.16 -3.41
N ILE A 79 10.63 23.15 -4.26
CA ILE A 79 11.92 22.75 -4.86
C ILE A 79 12.18 23.65 -6.09
N ALA A 80 13.28 24.40 -6.06
CA ALA A 80 13.62 25.34 -7.14
C ALA A 80 14.46 24.69 -8.27
N ILE A 81 14.84 23.43 -8.15
CA ILE A 81 15.76 22.75 -9.07
C ILE A 81 14.96 21.85 -10.04
N PRO A 82 14.77 22.24 -11.32
CA PRO A 82 13.88 21.53 -12.24
C PRO A 82 14.23 20.05 -12.46
N TRP A 83 15.52 19.74 -12.65
CA TRP A 83 15.93 18.34 -12.88
C TRP A 83 15.68 17.44 -11.67
N LEU A 84 15.74 17.99 -10.45
CA LEU A 84 15.42 17.25 -9.23
C LEU A 84 13.91 16.97 -9.14
N ILE A 85 13.06 17.94 -9.51
CA ILE A 85 11.60 17.75 -9.58
C ILE A 85 11.27 16.60 -10.53
N TYR A 86 11.80 16.65 -11.76
CA TYR A 86 11.56 15.58 -12.74
C TYR A 86 12.05 14.21 -12.26
N GLY A 87 13.21 14.16 -11.59
CA GLY A 87 13.74 12.94 -11.02
C GLY A 87 12.82 12.35 -9.93
N LEU A 88 12.38 13.20 -9.00
CA LEU A 88 11.46 12.80 -7.93
C LEU A 88 10.11 12.32 -8.48
N GLU A 89 9.54 13.02 -9.46
CA GLU A 89 8.31 12.64 -10.12
C GLU A 89 8.44 11.31 -10.86
N ALA A 90 9.52 11.11 -11.61
CA ALA A 90 9.76 9.86 -12.32
C ALA A 90 9.86 8.66 -11.36
N ILE A 91 10.62 8.82 -10.27
CA ILE A 91 10.73 7.80 -9.22
C ILE A 91 9.36 7.60 -8.54
N GLY A 92 8.66 8.67 -8.22
CA GLY A 92 7.35 8.61 -7.59
C GLY A 92 6.31 7.87 -8.44
N ILE A 93 6.25 8.17 -9.74
CA ILE A 93 5.36 7.46 -10.68
C ILE A 93 5.73 5.97 -10.77
N ALA A 94 7.02 5.65 -10.86
CA ALA A 94 7.48 4.27 -10.88
C ALA A 94 7.05 3.51 -9.61
N LEU A 95 7.19 4.13 -8.42
CA LEU A 95 6.74 3.57 -7.15
C LEU A 95 5.22 3.36 -7.11
N ILE A 96 4.43 4.30 -7.64
CA ILE A 96 2.96 4.17 -7.73
C ILE A 96 2.59 2.97 -8.61
N ILE A 97 3.21 2.84 -9.78
CA ILE A 97 2.92 1.74 -10.71
C ILE A 97 3.33 0.40 -10.11
N CYS A 98 4.56 0.28 -9.59
CA CYS A 98 5.06 -0.95 -8.98
C CYS A 98 4.23 -1.33 -7.74
N GLY A 99 3.91 -0.35 -6.88
CA GLY A 99 3.09 -0.58 -5.69
C GLY A 99 1.68 -1.03 -6.05
N THR A 100 1.06 -0.43 -7.08
CA THR A 100 -0.25 -0.87 -7.58
C THR A 100 -0.19 -2.30 -8.10
N ALA A 101 0.84 -2.65 -8.87
CA ALA A 101 1.03 -4.02 -9.34
C ALA A 101 1.17 -5.01 -8.17
N MET A 102 1.94 -4.65 -7.12
CA MET A 102 2.09 -5.49 -5.93
C MET A 102 0.75 -5.74 -5.24
N VAL A 103 -0.09 -4.72 -5.08
CA VAL A 103 -1.43 -4.85 -4.47
C VAL A 103 -2.33 -5.72 -5.34
N VAL A 104 -2.41 -5.46 -6.64
CA VAL A 104 -3.28 -6.21 -7.57
C VAL A 104 -2.87 -7.69 -7.62
N PHE A 105 -1.58 -7.98 -7.86
CA PHE A 105 -1.10 -9.36 -7.90
C PHE A 105 -1.16 -10.04 -6.52
N GLY A 106 -1.01 -9.28 -5.43
CA GLY A 106 -1.20 -9.77 -4.08
C GLY A 106 -2.63 -10.28 -3.86
N PHE A 107 -3.65 -9.50 -4.19
CA PHE A 107 -5.04 -9.93 -4.11
C PHE A 107 -5.33 -11.12 -5.03
N LEU A 108 -4.84 -11.08 -6.28
CA LEU A 108 -5.05 -12.18 -7.22
C LEU A 108 -4.40 -13.50 -6.77
N ALA A 109 -3.30 -13.44 -6.02
CA ALA A 109 -2.67 -14.63 -5.46
C ALA A 109 -3.41 -15.15 -4.23
N LEU A 110 -3.87 -14.28 -3.34
CA LEU A 110 -4.62 -14.67 -2.13
C LEU A 110 -6.03 -15.17 -2.44
N ARG A 111 -6.72 -14.54 -3.37
CA ARG A 111 -8.12 -14.89 -3.70
C ARG A 111 -8.98 -15.05 -2.42
N ASN A 112 -9.62 -16.22 -2.26
CA ASN A 112 -10.53 -16.51 -1.15
C ASN A 112 -9.82 -16.72 0.19
N THR A 113 -8.48 -16.86 0.21
CA THR A 113 -7.71 -16.98 1.46
C THR A 113 -7.42 -15.61 2.09
N PHE A 114 -7.71 -14.52 1.38
CA PHE A 114 -7.52 -13.18 1.95
C PHE A 114 -8.38 -12.97 3.18
N GLN A 115 -7.74 -12.52 4.25
CA GLN A 115 -8.39 -12.04 5.47
C GLN A 115 -7.83 -10.65 5.81
N PRO A 116 -8.65 -9.74 6.35
CA PRO A 116 -8.15 -8.48 6.90
C PRO A 116 -7.07 -8.77 7.95
N GLY A 117 -6.02 -7.94 8.00
CA GLY A 117 -4.86 -8.18 8.84
C GLY A 117 -5.18 -8.51 10.29
N GLY A 118 -4.30 -9.32 10.89
CA GLY A 118 -4.35 -9.70 12.29
C GLY A 118 -5.25 -10.88 12.65
N PHE A 119 -5.90 -11.52 11.67
CA PHE A 119 -6.63 -12.77 11.90
C PHE A 119 -5.73 -13.99 11.67
N ALA A 120 -5.79 -14.94 12.60
CA ALA A 120 -5.15 -16.23 12.40
C ALA A 120 -5.74 -16.94 11.17
N PRO A 121 -4.92 -17.66 10.40
CA PRO A 121 -5.39 -18.44 9.27
C PRO A 121 -6.51 -19.42 9.70
N ARG A 122 -7.50 -19.59 8.84
CA ARG A 122 -8.56 -20.60 9.06
C ARG A 122 -7.98 -21.99 8.87
N SER A 123 -8.58 -23.00 9.47
CA SER A 123 -8.11 -24.40 9.37
C SER A 123 -8.06 -24.95 7.94
N GLN A 124 -8.82 -24.36 7.02
CA GLN A 124 -8.86 -24.72 5.61
C GLN A 124 -7.93 -23.88 4.72
N ASP A 125 -7.31 -22.84 5.25
CA ASP A 125 -6.42 -21.98 4.48
C ASP A 125 -5.07 -22.69 4.27
N SER A 126 -4.46 -22.46 3.12
CA SER A 126 -3.10 -22.88 2.79
C SER A 126 -2.18 -21.67 2.71
N LEU A 127 -0.91 -21.88 3.00
CA LEU A 127 0.10 -20.84 2.90
C LEU A 127 0.34 -20.47 1.42
N VAL A 128 0.13 -19.20 1.07
CA VAL A 128 0.37 -18.70 -0.29
C VAL A 128 1.83 -18.29 -0.42
N THR A 129 2.60 -19.03 -1.23
CA THR A 129 4.05 -18.81 -1.42
C THR A 129 4.44 -18.55 -2.87
N TRP A 130 3.47 -18.48 -3.78
CA TRP A 130 3.68 -18.33 -5.23
C TRP A 130 3.36 -16.94 -5.73
N GLY A 131 3.72 -16.65 -7.00
CA GLY A 131 3.49 -15.35 -7.62
C GLY A 131 4.29 -14.26 -6.91
N ILE A 132 3.67 -13.11 -6.61
CA ILE A 132 4.31 -12.00 -5.92
C ILE A 132 4.77 -12.37 -4.50
N TYR A 133 4.12 -13.35 -3.86
CA TYR A 133 4.49 -13.86 -2.54
C TYR A 133 5.81 -14.64 -2.56
N SER A 134 6.27 -15.13 -3.71
CA SER A 134 7.59 -15.75 -3.80
C SER A 134 8.74 -14.73 -3.66
N LEU A 135 8.48 -13.45 -3.88
CA LEU A 135 9.47 -12.37 -3.78
C LEU A 135 9.37 -11.63 -2.44
N VAL A 136 8.13 -11.34 -2.01
CA VAL A 136 7.82 -10.54 -0.81
C VAL A 136 6.68 -11.18 -0.07
N ARG A 137 6.84 -11.38 1.26
CA ARG A 137 5.81 -12.00 2.11
C ARG A 137 4.57 -11.13 2.32
N ASN A 138 4.74 -9.81 2.24
CA ASN A 138 3.67 -8.84 2.53
C ASN A 138 3.48 -7.86 1.37
N PRO A 139 3.13 -8.34 0.16
CA PRO A 139 3.05 -7.48 -1.04
C PRO A 139 1.94 -6.43 -0.97
N LEU A 140 0.85 -6.68 -0.25
CA LEU A 140 -0.23 -5.72 -0.08
C LEU A 140 0.26 -4.48 0.68
N ASN A 141 0.88 -4.69 1.85
CA ASN A 141 1.42 -3.61 2.68
C ASN A 141 2.58 -2.88 1.99
N ALA A 142 3.48 -3.63 1.36
CA ALA A 142 4.59 -3.07 0.57
C ALA A 142 4.07 -2.21 -0.60
N GLY A 143 3.00 -2.67 -1.26
CA GLY A 143 2.38 -1.97 -2.36
C GLY A 143 1.72 -0.65 -1.93
N VAL A 144 0.93 -0.65 -0.86
CA VAL A 144 0.33 0.59 -0.31
C VAL A 144 1.42 1.57 0.14
N LEU A 145 2.47 1.09 0.82
CA LEU A 145 3.61 1.93 1.21
C LEU A 145 4.30 2.54 -0.02
N SER A 146 4.52 1.75 -1.07
CA SER A 146 5.12 2.23 -2.31
C SER A 146 4.26 3.29 -3.00
N VAL A 147 2.94 3.11 -3.04
CA VAL A 147 2.00 4.09 -3.60
C VAL A 147 2.02 5.39 -2.80
N THR A 148 1.97 5.34 -1.47
CA THR A 148 1.97 6.54 -0.62
C THR A 148 3.31 7.29 -0.68
N LEU A 149 4.44 6.58 -0.67
CA LEU A 149 5.76 7.20 -0.86
C LEU A 149 5.91 7.78 -2.27
N GLY A 150 5.46 7.06 -3.29
CA GLY A 150 5.45 7.56 -4.66
C GLY A 150 4.61 8.82 -4.81
N LEU A 151 3.42 8.85 -4.21
CA LEU A 151 2.58 10.03 -4.17
C LEU A 151 3.28 11.20 -3.46
N ALA A 152 3.93 10.95 -2.31
CA ALA A 152 4.67 11.97 -1.58
C ALA A 152 5.76 12.63 -2.43
N LEU A 153 6.47 11.85 -3.26
CA LEU A 153 7.49 12.35 -4.18
C LEU A 153 6.89 13.15 -5.33
N VAL A 154 5.77 12.70 -5.89
CA VAL A 154 5.10 13.38 -7.02
C VAL A 154 4.51 14.72 -6.59
N VAL A 155 3.81 14.75 -5.46
CA VAL A 155 3.19 15.99 -4.97
C VAL A 155 4.11 16.84 -4.09
N GLN A 156 5.31 16.33 -3.75
CA GLN A 156 6.33 17.04 -2.94
C GLN A 156 5.77 17.56 -1.61
N SER A 157 4.97 16.74 -0.92
CA SER A 157 4.27 17.11 0.30
C SER A 157 4.89 16.47 1.54
N LEU A 158 5.29 17.30 2.51
CA LEU A 158 5.75 16.82 3.82
C LEU A 158 4.63 16.10 4.59
N PHE A 159 3.39 16.53 4.40
CA PHE A 159 2.24 15.87 5.02
C PHE A 159 2.09 14.42 4.52
N VAL A 160 2.19 14.19 3.21
CA VAL A 160 2.10 12.84 2.63
C VAL A 160 3.31 11.99 3.03
N ILE A 161 4.52 12.59 3.14
CA ILE A 161 5.70 11.91 3.68
C ILE A 161 5.45 11.45 5.12
N ALA A 162 4.94 12.35 5.98
CA ALA A 162 4.63 12.02 7.37
C ALA A 162 3.59 10.89 7.48
N LEU A 163 2.52 10.92 6.67
CA LEU A 163 1.54 9.83 6.60
C LEU A 163 2.19 8.49 6.20
N SER A 164 3.11 8.51 5.22
CA SER A 164 3.82 7.31 4.78
C SER A 164 4.72 6.72 5.87
N ILE A 165 5.38 7.59 6.67
CA ILE A 165 6.20 7.16 7.80
C ILE A 165 5.33 6.56 8.91
N ILE A 166 4.21 7.20 9.25
CA ILE A 166 3.26 6.67 10.24
C ILE A 166 2.74 5.30 9.79
N TYR A 167 2.36 5.18 8.51
CA TYR A 167 1.93 3.91 7.94
C TYR A 167 3.01 2.83 8.04
N LEU A 168 4.25 3.14 7.69
CA LEU A 168 5.38 2.21 7.81
C LEU A 168 5.55 1.69 9.25
N ILE A 169 5.50 2.60 10.25
CA ILE A 169 5.62 2.23 11.65
C ILE A 169 4.50 1.29 12.08
N MET A 170 3.26 1.58 11.68
CA MET A 170 2.10 0.74 11.98
C MET A 170 2.22 -0.63 11.33
N VAL A 171 2.55 -0.68 10.04
CA VAL A 171 2.75 -1.92 9.27
C VAL A 171 3.82 -2.80 9.93
N LEU A 172 4.98 -2.26 10.30
CA LEU A 172 6.05 -3.04 10.93
C LEU A 172 5.61 -3.70 12.24
N ARG A 173 4.70 -3.07 12.99
CA ARG A 173 4.11 -3.65 14.22
C ARG A 173 3.10 -4.75 13.91
N VAL A 174 2.21 -4.52 12.95
CA VAL A 174 1.17 -5.47 12.54
C VAL A 174 1.80 -6.71 11.91
N LEU A 175 2.79 -6.54 11.03
CA LEU A 175 3.48 -7.65 10.39
C LEU A 175 4.13 -8.63 11.39
N SER A 176 4.62 -8.14 12.53
CA SER A 176 5.18 -9.01 13.55
C SER A 176 4.09 -9.90 14.19
N ILE A 177 2.87 -9.40 14.31
CA ILE A 177 1.72 -10.17 14.82
C ILE A 177 1.28 -11.20 13.79
N GLU A 178 1.13 -10.79 12.53
CA GLU A 178 0.71 -11.67 11.43
C GLU A 178 1.72 -12.80 11.20
N GLU A 179 3.02 -12.50 11.21
CA GLU A 179 4.08 -13.49 11.02
C GLU A 179 4.11 -14.51 12.17
N ASN A 180 3.83 -14.11 13.40
CA ASN A 180 3.71 -15.04 14.52
C ASN A 180 2.52 -15.99 14.32
N GLN A 181 1.35 -15.46 13.93
CA GLN A 181 0.16 -16.27 13.64
C GLN A 181 0.39 -17.26 12.49
N LEU A 182 1.07 -16.82 11.42
CA LEU A 182 1.44 -17.69 10.31
C LEU A 182 2.45 -18.76 10.74
N SER A 183 3.41 -18.41 11.61
CA SER A 183 4.39 -19.37 12.15
C SER A 183 3.74 -20.41 13.07
N GLU A 184 2.74 -20.02 13.84
CA GLU A 184 1.98 -20.94 14.68
C GLU A 184 1.09 -21.87 13.84
N ALA A 185 0.46 -21.34 12.78
CA ALA A 185 -0.46 -22.11 11.94
C ALA A 185 0.25 -23.06 10.97
N PHE A 186 1.37 -22.63 10.36
CA PHE A 186 2.06 -23.36 9.29
C PHE A 186 3.47 -23.86 9.65
N ALA A 187 3.93 -23.62 10.88
CA ALA A 187 5.18 -24.15 11.46
C ALA A 187 6.39 -24.20 10.48
N GLU A 188 6.88 -25.39 10.14
CA GLU A 188 8.04 -25.58 9.28
C GLU A 188 7.85 -25.08 7.84
N GLU A 189 6.63 -25.11 7.31
CA GLU A 189 6.33 -24.60 5.97
C GLU A 189 6.58 -23.08 5.93
N TYR A 190 6.06 -22.34 6.92
CA TYR A 190 6.30 -20.90 7.03
C TYR A 190 7.78 -20.58 7.29
N ARG A 191 8.47 -21.36 8.11
CA ARG A 191 9.89 -21.20 8.38
C ARG A 191 10.72 -21.31 7.10
N SER A 192 10.50 -22.37 6.30
CA SER A 192 11.17 -22.55 5.01
C SER A 192 10.85 -21.42 4.03
N TYR A 193 9.61 -20.97 3.98
CA TYR A 193 9.16 -19.86 3.15
C TYR A 193 9.83 -18.55 3.57
N SER A 194 9.88 -18.24 4.87
CA SER A 194 10.42 -16.99 5.40
C SER A 194 11.91 -16.79 5.13
N GLN A 195 12.65 -17.88 4.90
CA GLN A 195 14.06 -17.82 4.50
C GLN A 195 14.25 -17.41 3.03
N LYS A 196 13.26 -17.67 2.17
CA LYS A 196 13.34 -17.41 0.72
C LYS A 196 12.76 -16.06 0.34
N ALA A 197 11.55 -15.75 0.79
CA ALA A 197 10.86 -14.50 0.50
C ALA A 197 11.22 -13.40 1.49
N LYS A 198 11.38 -12.17 1.02
CA LYS A 198 11.68 -11.00 1.86
C LYS A 198 10.43 -10.45 2.54
N ARG A 199 10.60 -9.65 3.59
CA ARG A 199 9.48 -9.17 4.41
C ARG A 199 8.61 -8.12 3.70
N LEU A 200 9.23 -7.04 3.23
CA LEU A 200 8.56 -5.89 2.60
C LEU A 200 9.22 -5.47 1.30
N VAL A 201 10.55 -5.36 1.28
CA VAL A 201 11.29 -4.84 0.14
C VAL A 201 11.95 -6.00 -0.59
N PRO A 202 11.65 -6.24 -1.88
CA PRO A 202 12.29 -7.29 -2.65
C PRO A 202 13.81 -7.22 -2.54
N PHE A 203 14.45 -8.35 -2.32
CA PHE A 203 15.89 -8.55 -2.23
C PHE A 203 16.60 -7.91 -1.03
N ILE A 204 15.96 -7.04 -0.25
CA ILE A 204 16.60 -6.29 0.86
C ILE A 204 16.05 -6.73 2.21
N TYR A 205 14.76 -6.54 2.46
CA TYR A 205 14.14 -6.71 3.78
C TYR A 205 12.78 -7.40 3.70
#